data_f866fb5ae6a26957ca4f6ab920ca62aa
#
_entry.id   f866fb5ae6a26957ca4f6ab920ca62aa
#
_cell.length_a   1.000
_cell.length_b   1.000
_cell.length_c   1.000
_cell.angle_alpha   90.00
_cell.angle_beta   90.00
_cell.angle_gamma   90.00
#
_symmetry.space_group_name_H-M   'P 1'
#
loop_
_entity.id
_entity.type
_entity.pdbx_description
1 polymer ?
#
loop_
_entity_poly.entity_id
_entity_poly.type
_entity_poly.pdbx_seq_one_letter_code
_entity_poly.pdbx_strand_id
1 'polypeptide(L)'
;MAGLPNEKAVQKWTADRLRLKQGRSYSVEREVHVADENEPDIRLRAKVTDVSLPIEIKVAESWTLEQLEAALTKQLCEKYLRVRDARHGILLLVHLAPKREGWPDANGKALTFAEVVAHLRKMAIAIAGSSEDAPQPEIAVLDVSQFAVAKAAKATKAAAKAAAKQTSAQSARTAENQNAGKTRCGKAAAASSRSKNK
;
A
#
# COMPACT_ATOMS: atom_id res chain seq x y z
N MET A 1 6.41 -5.92 -11.76
CA MET A 1 6.15 -5.04 -10.59
C MET A 1 5.27 -5.82 -9.62
N ALA A 2 5.74 -6.15 -8.43
CA ALA A 2 4.84 -6.67 -7.40
C ALA A 2 3.96 -5.48 -6.97
N GLY A 3 2.66 -5.54 -7.29
CA GLY A 3 1.69 -4.52 -6.91
C GLY A 3 1.64 -4.35 -5.40
N LEU A 4 1.19 -3.19 -4.94
CA LEU A 4 0.86 -2.99 -3.53
C LEU A 4 -0.14 -4.08 -3.10
N PRO A 5 -0.06 -4.58 -1.87
CA PRO A 5 -1.03 -5.54 -1.39
C PRO A 5 -2.44 -4.93 -1.48
N ASN A 6 -3.38 -5.69 -2.05
CA ASN A 6 -4.77 -5.28 -2.12
C ASN A 6 -5.45 -5.41 -0.74
N GLU A 7 -6.64 -4.87 -0.60
CA GLU A 7 -7.43 -4.90 0.63
C GLU A 7 -7.59 -6.33 1.19
N LYS A 8 -7.85 -7.33 0.34
CA LYS A 8 -7.93 -8.75 0.74
C LYS A 8 -6.64 -9.29 1.38
N ALA A 9 -5.48 -8.85 0.88
CA ALA A 9 -4.19 -9.24 1.46
C ALA A 9 -3.99 -8.58 2.83
N VAL A 10 -4.40 -7.32 2.99
CA VAL A 10 -4.39 -6.62 4.28
C VAL A 10 -5.33 -7.27 5.27
N GLN A 11 -6.57 -7.60 4.88
CA GLN A 11 -7.55 -8.32 5.70
C GLN A 11 -6.96 -9.65 6.20
N LYS A 12 -6.40 -10.45 5.28
CA LYS A 12 -5.76 -11.73 5.64
C LYS A 12 -4.62 -11.51 6.65
N TRP A 13 -3.72 -10.58 6.36
CA TRP A 13 -2.58 -10.30 7.24
C TRP A 13 -3.04 -9.85 8.64
N THR A 14 -4.02 -8.94 8.71
CA THR A 14 -4.58 -8.43 9.97
C THR A 14 -5.23 -9.56 10.77
N ALA A 15 -6.06 -10.39 10.13
CA ALA A 15 -6.68 -11.54 10.79
C ALA A 15 -5.64 -12.52 11.34
N ASP A 16 -4.58 -12.82 10.56
CA ASP A 16 -3.51 -13.73 10.99
C ASP A 16 -2.75 -13.14 12.20
N ARG A 17 -2.49 -11.83 12.23
CA ARG A 17 -1.86 -11.16 13.38
C ARG A 17 -2.73 -11.14 14.63
N LEU A 18 -4.02 -10.90 14.46
CA LEU A 18 -4.98 -10.97 15.57
C LEU A 18 -5.10 -12.40 16.13
N ARG A 19 -5.11 -13.43 15.27
CA ARG A 19 -5.12 -14.85 15.69
C ARG A 19 -3.89 -15.21 16.53
N LEU A 20 -2.70 -14.70 16.19
CA LEU A 20 -1.48 -14.91 16.97
C LEU A 20 -1.57 -14.30 18.39
N LYS A 21 -2.46 -13.34 18.60
CA LYS A 21 -2.65 -12.62 19.88
C LYS A 21 -3.92 -12.99 20.62
N GLN A 22 -4.81 -13.77 20.01
CA GLN A 22 -6.16 -14.01 20.56
C GLN A 22 -6.17 -14.74 21.92
N GLY A 23 -5.21 -15.62 22.17
CA GLY A 23 -5.13 -16.40 23.42
C GLY A 23 -6.46 -17.09 23.77
N ARG A 24 -6.92 -16.89 25.03
CA ARG A 24 -8.22 -17.38 25.52
C ARG A 24 -9.33 -16.33 25.53
N SER A 25 -9.01 -15.07 25.17
CA SER A 25 -9.94 -13.94 25.37
C SER A 25 -10.97 -13.82 24.27
N TYR A 26 -10.59 -14.04 23.01
CA TYR A 26 -11.48 -13.88 21.86
C TYR A 26 -11.14 -14.87 20.75
N SER A 27 -12.05 -15.05 19.80
CA SER A 27 -11.82 -15.69 18.49
C SER A 27 -11.81 -14.66 17.38
N VAL A 28 -11.10 -14.97 16.29
CA VAL A 28 -11.01 -14.13 15.10
C VAL A 28 -11.73 -14.81 13.95
N GLU A 29 -12.86 -14.25 13.56
CA GLU A 29 -13.63 -14.65 12.39
C GLU A 29 -13.29 -13.70 11.26
N ARG A 30 -12.97 -14.22 10.08
CA ARG A 30 -12.80 -13.45 8.85
C ARG A 30 -13.93 -13.81 7.91
N GLU A 31 -14.41 -12.84 7.16
CA GLU A 31 -15.37 -13.07 6.10
C GLU A 31 -14.90 -14.24 5.23
N VAL A 32 -15.64 -15.35 5.30
CA VAL A 32 -15.57 -16.43 4.32
C VAL A 32 -16.69 -16.09 3.35
N HIS A 33 -16.34 -15.63 2.14
CA HIS A 33 -17.26 -15.26 1.08
C HIS A 33 -18.56 -16.07 1.08
N VAL A 34 -19.52 -15.66 1.87
CA VAL A 34 -20.90 -16.02 1.73
C VAL A 34 -21.54 -14.87 0.94
N ALA A 35 -22.40 -15.18 0.01
CA ALA A 35 -22.95 -14.26 -1.00
C ALA A 35 -23.73 -13.04 -0.46
N ASP A 36 -23.81 -12.87 0.85
CA ASP A 36 -24.43 -11.71 1.49
C ASP A 36 -23.38 -10.71 1.93
N GLU A 37 -23.37 -9.52 1.31
CA GLU A 37 -22.51 -8.37 1.58
C GLU A 37 -22.67 -7.78 3.00
N ASN A 38 -23.14 -8.56 3.96
CA ASN A 38 -23.61 -8.12 5.28
C ASN A 38 -22.61 -8.42 6.41
N GLU A 39 -21.43 -8.91 6.13
CA GLU A 39 -20.44 -9.23 7.17
C GLU A 39 -19.25 -8.26 7.17
N PRO A 40 -18.71 -7.90 8.36
CA PRO A 40 -17.49 -7.12 8.45
C PRO A 40 -16.28 -7.93 7.97
N ASP A 41 -15.24 -7.26 7.52
CA ASP A 41 -13.99 -7.89 7.06
C ASP A 41 -13.39 -8.85 8.11
N ILE A 42 -13.46 -8.44 9.38
CA ILE A 42 -13.04 -9.23 10.53
C ILE A 42 -14.04 -9.00 11.67
N ARG A 43 -14.39 -10.06 12.37
CA ARG A 43 -15.15 -10.01 13.61
C ARG A 43 -14.35 -10.65 14.73
N LEU A 44 -14.13 -9.91 15.80
CA LEU A 44 -13.61 -10.47 17.05
C LEU A 44 -14.81 -10.85 17.92
N ARG A 45 -14.87 -12.11 18.36
CA ARG A 45 -15.92 -12.56 19.26
C ARG A 45 -15.30 -12.93 20.61
N ALA A 46 -15.80 -12.34 21.68
CA ALA A 46 -15.38 -12.72 23.03
C ALA A 46 -15.77 -14.18 23.32
N LYS A 47 -14.88 -14.92 24.02
CA LYS A 47 -15.11 -16.35 24.33
C LYS A 47 -15.98 -16.58 25.58
N VAL A 48 -16.11 -15.56 26.40
CA VAL A 48 -16.83 -15.64 27.69
C VAL A 48 -18.17 -14.93 27.67
N THR A 49 -18.38 -14.05 26.69
CA THR A 49 -19.61 -13.25 26.53
C THR A 49 -20.02 -13.28 25.05
N ASP A 50 -21.27 -12.90 24.77
CA ASP A 50 -21.75 -12.79 23.38
C ASP A 50 -21.31 -11.49 22.69
N VAL A 51 -20.42 -10.72 23.31
CA VAL A 51 -19.92 -9.46 22.75
C VAL A 51 -19.07 -9.73 21.50
N SER A 52 -19.35 -9.01 20.44
CA SER A 52 -18.57 -9.02 19.21
C SER A 52 -18.09 -7.62 18.84
N LEU A 53 -16.90 -7.54 18.22
CA LEU A 53 -16.29 -6.31 17.74
C LEU A 53 -16.03 -6.44 16.23
N PRO A 54 -16.87 -5.84 15.38
CA PRO A 54 -16.63 -5.79 13.94
C PRO A 54 -15.46 -4.84 13.62
N ILE A 55 -14.64 -5.23 12.65
CA ILE A 55 -13.55 -4.44 12.10
C ILE A 55 -13.76 -4.36 10.60
N GLU A 56 -13.94 -3.15 10.09
CA GLU A 56 -13.96 -2.83 8.66
C GLU A 56 -12.59 -2.29 8.27
N ILE A 57 -12.04 -2.76 7.14
CA ILE A 57 -10.68 -2.40 6.69
C ILE A 57 -10.77 -1.67 5.37
N LYS A 58 -10.13 -0.51 5.28
CA LYS A 58 -10.04 0.26 4.03
C LYS A 58 -8.59 0.63 3.73
N VAL A 59 -8.14 0.29 2.52
CA VAL A 59 -6.87 0.79 1.98
C VAL A 59 -7.13 2.20 1.46
N ALA A 60 -6.69 3.21 2.22
CA ALA A 60 -7.11 4.60 2.06
C ALA A 60 -6.89 5.16 0.64
N GLU A 61 -5.81 4.77 -0.04
CA GLU A 61 -5.52 5.27 -1.39
C GLU A 61 -6.53 4.83 -2.44
N SER A 62 -7.23 3.72 -2.20
CA SER A 62 -8.22 3.16 -3.13
C SER A 62 -9.58 3.81 -3.03
N TRP A 63 -9.80 4.69 -2.03
CA TRP A 63 -11.09 5.26 -1.70
C TRP A 63 -11.06 6.79 -1.76
N THR A 64 -12.22 7.41 -2.06
CA THR A 64 -12.42 8.85 -1.90
C THR A 64 -12.74 9.17 -0.45
N LEU A 65 -12.70 10.46 -0.06
CA LEU A 65 -13.09 10.89 1.29
C LEU A 65 -14.55 10.49 1.57
N GLU A 66 -15.46 10.80 0.65
CA GLU A 66 -16.89 10.45 0.76
C GLU A 66 -17.11 8.94 0.95
N GLN A 67 -16.35 8.12 0.24
CA GLN A 67 -16.43 6.66 0.39
C GLN A 67 -15.92 6.19 1.76
N LEU A 68 -14.88 6.83 2.32
CA LEU A 68 -14.38 6.54 3.67
C LEU A 68 -15.38 6.99 4.74
N GLU A 69 -16.05 8.12 4.55
CA GLU A 69 -17.16 8.58 5.40
C GLU A 69 -18.34 7.59 5.35
N ALA A 70 -18.69 7.12 4.14
CA ALA A 70 -19.74 6.11 3.98
C ALA A 70 -19.35 4.76 4.60
N ALA A 71 -18.08 4.36 4.57
CA ALA A 71 -17.60 3.17 5.27
C ALA A 71 -17.77 3.29 6.78
N LEU A 72 -17.52 4.47 7.36
CA LEU A 72 -17.75 4.73 8.77
C LEU A 72 -19.25 4.73 9.12
N THR A 73 -20.05 5.52 8.39
CA THR A 73 -21.47 5.74 8.73
C THR A 73 -22.35 4.59 8.31
N LYS A 74 -22.32 4.23 7.02
CA LYS A 74 -23.26 3.24 6.45
C LYS A 74 -22.81 1.79 6.69
N GLN A 75 -21.50 1.50 6.50
CA GLN A 75 -21.04 0.12 6.69
C GLN A 75 -20.83 -0.18 8.18
N LEU A 76 -19.97 0.53 8.86
CA LEU A 76 -19.66 0.22 10.25
C LEU A 76 -20.87 0.51 11.17
N CYS A 77 -21.34 1.76 11.23
CA CYS A 77 -22.35 2.16 12.22
C CYS A 77 -23.74 1.61 11.89
N GLU A 78 -24.26 1.84 10.66
CA GLU A 78 -25.63 1.48 10.34
C GLU A 78 -25.83 -0.02 10.09
N LYS A 79 -24.82 -0.73 9.60
CA LYS A 79 -24.93 -2.12 9.21
C LYS A 79 -24.47 -3.08 10.32
N TYR A 80 -23.31 -2.81 10.93
CA TYR A 80 -22.70 -3.73 11.87
C TYR A 80 -22.95 -3.40 13.34
N LEU A 81 -23.14 -2.12 13.71
CA LEU A 81 -23.31 -1.68 15.10
C LEU A 81 -24.78 -1.47 15.51
N ARG A 82 -25.75 -1.96 14.71
CA ARG A 82 -27.18 -1.90 15.04
C ARG A 82 -27.59 -2.86 16.14
N VAL A 83 -26.84 -3.92 16.33
CA VAL A 83 -27.19 -4.97 17.29
C VAL A 83 -26.72 -4.57 18.67
N ARG A 84 -27.59 -4.73 19.67
CA ARG A 84 -27.33 -4.32 21.07
C ARG A 84 -26.02 -4.85 21.64
N ASP A 85 -25.59 -6.03 21.17
CA ASP A 85 -24.38 -6.73 21.62
C ASP A 85 -23.10 -6.34 20.83
N ALA A 86 -23.22 -5.44 19.84
CA ALA A 86 -22.13 -4.97 19.00
C ALA A 86 -22.15 -3.44 18.84
N ARG A 87 -22.09 -2.71 19.95
CA ARG A 87 -22.06 -1.22 19.92
C ARG A 87 -20.69 -0.66 19.51
N HIS A 88 -19.64 -1.39 19.79
CA HIS A 88 -18.26 -0.98 19.48
C HIS A 88 -17.80 -1.58 18.19
N GLY A 89 -17.11 -0.78 17.35
CA GLY A 89 -16.54 -1.24 16.09
C GLY A 89 -15.33 -0.43 15.68
N ILE A 90 -14.51 -0.99 14.81
CA ILE A 90 -13.28 -0.36 14.35
C ILE A 90 -13.33 -0.18 12.84
N LEU A 91 -13.08 1.05 12.36
CA LEU A 91 -12.67 1.30 10.99
C LEU A 91 -11.14 1.38 10.95
N LEU A 92 -10.50 0.35 10.39
CA LEU A 92 -9.05 0.30 10.23
C LEU A 92 -8.66 0.92 8.88
N LEU A 93 -8.06 2.09 8.92
CA LEU A 93 -7.49 2.76 7.75
C LEU A 93 -6.04 2.34 7.54
N VAL A 94 -5.76 1.78 6.39
CA VAL A 94 -4.42 1.34 6.01
C VAL A 94 -3.88 2.24 4.91
N HIS A 95 -2.75 2.88 5.16
CA HIS A 95 -2.06 3.76 4.21
C HIS A 95 -0.78 3.09 3.73
N LEU A 96 -0.81 2.54 2.49
CA LEU A 96 0.26 1.74 1.91
C LEU A 96 1.25 2.58 1.11
N ALA A 97 0.77 3.65 0.46
CA ALA A 97 1.59 4.50 -0.39
C ALA A 97 1.06 5.95 -0.39
N PRO A 98 1.92 6.95 -0.57
CA PRO A 98 1.48 8.34 -0.67
C PRO A 98 0.51 8.53 -1.85
N LYS A 99 -0.67 9.11 -1.58
CA LYS A 99 -1.63 9.54 -2.60
C LYS A 99 -1.28 10.97 -3.02
N ARG A 100 -0.73 11.14 -4.21
CA ARG A 100 -0.20 12.43 -4.68
C ARG A 100 -1.25 13.54 -4.74
N GLU A 101 -2.47 13.18 -5.11
CA GLU A 101 -3.59 14.11 -5.26
C GLU A 101 -4.31 14.37 -3.93
N GLY A 102 -3.94 13.64 -2.86
CA GLY A 102 -4.65 13.69 -1.59
C GLY A 102 -6.10 13.20 -1.70
N TRP A 103 -6.92 13.66 -0.77
CA TRP A 103 -8.36 13.39 -0.72
C TRP A 103 -9.11 14.72 -0.79
N PRO A 104 -9.75 15.06 -1.92
CA PRO A 104 -10.51 16.31 -2.03
C PRO A 104 -11.69 16.29 -1.05
N ASP A 105 -11.83 17.39 -0.29
CA ASP A 105 -13.03 17.66 0.52
C ASP A 105 -14.17 18.24 -0.34
N ALA A 106 -15.31 18.55 0.29
CA ALA A 106 -16.47 19.14 -0.39
C ALA A 106 -16.20 20.48 -1.06
N ASN A 107 -15.13 21.19 -0.66
CA ASN A 107 -14.69 22.46 -1.23
C ASN A 107 -13.59 22.28 -2.29
N GLY A 108 -13.21 21.05 -2.60
CA GLY A 108 -12.13 20.73 -3.53
C GLY A 108 -10.73 20.88 -2.95
N LYS A 109 -10.58 21.15 -1.64
CA LYS A 109 -9.27 21.18 -0.98
C LYS A 109 -8.74 19.75 -0.81
N ALA A 110 -7.55 19.48 -1.32
CA ALA A 110 -6.88 18.20 -1.12
C ALA A 110 -6.42 18.04 0.34
N LEU A 111 -6.94 17.04 1.03
CA LEU A 111 -6.53 16.67 2.37
C LEU A 111 -5.36 15.70 2.35
N THR A 112 -4.48 15.81 3.32
CA THR A 112 -3.46 14.81 3.64
C THR A 112 -4.08 13.61 4.35
N PHE A 113 -3.38 12.47 4.41
CA PHE A 113 -3.87 11.31 5.16
C PHE A 113 -4.13 11.63 6.64
N ALA A 114 -3.29 12.44 7.28
CA ALA A 114 -3.49 12.87 8.67
C ALA A 114 -4.76 13.71 8.84
N GLU A 115 -5.07 14.60 7.89
CA GLU A 115 -6.31 15.39 7.92
C GLU A 115 -7.54 14.51 7.69
N VAL A 116 -7.48 13.50 6.81
CA VAL A 116 -8.55 12.49 6.63
C VAL A 116 -8.81 11.74 7.93
N VAL A 117 -7.75 11.25 8.58
CA VAL A 117 -7.89 10.54 9.87
C VAL A 117 -8.51 11.45 10.94
N ALA A 118 -8.05 12.71 11.04
CA ALA A 118 -8.60 13.69 11.99
C ALA A 118 -10.09 13.97 11.71
N HIS A 119 -10.46 14.11 10.43
CA HIS A 119 -11.84 14.31 10.01
C HIS A 119 -12.74 13.11 10.41
N LEU A 120 -12.34 11.89 10.07
CA LEU A 120 -13.11 10.68 10.40
C LEU A 120 -13.20 10.45 11.92
N ARG A 121 -12.16 10.75 12.69
CA ARG A 121 -12.22 10.71 14.16
C ARG A 121 -13.21 11.70 14.73
N LYS A 122 -13.27 12.93 14.19
CA LYS A 122 -14.26 13.93 14.57
C LYS A 122 -15.69 13.43 14.31
N MET A 123 -15.92 12.80 13.16
CA MET A 123 -17.21 12.19 12.83
C MET A 123 -17.54 11.05 13.78
N ALA A 124 -16.59 10.16 14.08
CA ALA A 124 -16.78 9.06 15.03
C ALA A 124 -17.19 9.56 16.43
N ILE A 125 -16.52 10.60 16.93
CA ILE A 125 -16.86 11.23 18.21
C ILE A 125 -18.27 11.83 18.18
N ALA A 126 -18.65 12.51 17.09
CA ALA A 126 -19.99 13.09 16.95
C ALA A 126 -21.08 12.01 16.91
N ILE A 127 -20.83 10.88 16.23
CA ILE A 127 -21.74 9.73 16.22
C ILE A 127 -21.87 9.14 17.62
N ALA A 128 -20.78 8.87 18.31
CA ALA A 128 -20.76 8.32 19.67
C ALA A 128 -21.47 9.20 20.69
N GLY A 129 -21.41 10.52 20.52
CA GLY A 129 -22.06 11.50 21.40
C GLY A 129 -23.52 11.81 21.04
N SER A 130 -24.10 11.21 19.98
CA SER A 130 -25.44 11.57 19.51
C SER A 130 -26.57 11.08 20.44
N SER A 131 -26.38 9.99 21.16
CA SER A 131 -27.30 9.45 22.17
C SER A 131 -26.57 8.47 23.09
N GLU A 132 -27.19 8.11 24.23
CA GLU A 132 -26.65 7.11 25.17
C GLU A 132 -26.52 5.71 24.51
N ASP A 133 -27.40 5.40 23.58
CA ASP A 133 -27.41 4.14 22.84
C ASP A 133 -26.70 4.19 21.49
N ALA A 134 -25.98 5.30 21.21
CA ALA A 134 -25.30 5.46 19.92
C ALA A 134 -24.19 4.43 19.70
N PRO A 135 -23.94 4.08 18.43
CA PRO A 135 -22.74 3.33 18.04
C PRO A 135 -21.47 4.00 18.55
N GLN A 136 -20.48 3.18 18.92
CA GLN A 136 -19.17 3.63 19.40
C GLN A 136 -18.08 3.21 18.38
N PRO A 137 -18.01 3.87 17.23
CA PRO A 137 -16.98 3.58 16.25
C PRO A 137 -15.63 4.16 16.65
N GLU A 138 -14.55 3.42 16.39
CA GLU A 138 -13.18 3.86 16.58
C GLU A 138 -12.40 3.85 15.27
N ILE A 139 -11.53 4.84 15.06
CA ILE A 139 -10.65 4.93 13.90
C ILE A 139 -9.25 4.45 14.30
N ALA A 140 -8.90 3.24 13.85
CA ALA A 140 -7.54 2.72 13.94
C ALA A 140 -6.77 3.01 12.65
N VAL A 141 -5.45 3.21 12.74
CA VAL A 141 -4.60 3.58 11.62
C VAL A 141 -3.37 2.69 11.54
N LEU A 142 -3.08 2.21 10.35
CA LEU A 142 -1.83 1.54 10.00
C LEU A 142 -1.18 2.29 8.83
N ASP A 143 -0.23 3.18 9.12
CA ASP A 143 0.54 3.90 8.10
C ASP A 143 1.88 3.21 7.84
N VAL A 144 2.02 2.63 6.65
CA VAL A 144 3.25 2.00 6.15
C VAL A 144 3.79 2.69 4.89
N SER A 145 3.25 3.84 4.52
CA SER A 145 3.57 4.58 3.29
C SER A 145 5.05 4.95 3.17
N GLN A 146 5.70 5.30 4.28
CA GLN A 146 7.14 5.61 4.32
C GLN A 146 8.02 4.42 3.90
N PHE A 147 7.62 3.18 4.14
CA PHE A 147 8.37 2.01 3.69
C PHE A 147 8.29 1.83 2.16
N ALA A 148 7.18 2.20 1.54
CA ALA A 148 7.03 2.19 0.09
C ALA A 148 7.95 3.22 -0.57
N VAL A 149 8.06 4.43 -0.02
CA VAL A 149 8.97 5.49 -0.48
C VAL A 149 10.43 5.04 -0.37
N ALA A 150 10.83 4.48 0.77
CA ALA A 150 12.19 3.98 0.98
C ALA A 150 12.56 2.85 0.01
N LYS A 151 11.62 1.95 -0.29
CA LYS A 151 11.80 0.87 -1.27
C LYS A 151 11.94 1.41 -2.69
N ALA A 152 11.13 2.39 -3.08
CA ALA A 152 11.21 3.04 -4.39
C ALA A 152 12.54 3.79 -4.58
N ALA A 153 12.99 4.53 -3.56
CA ALA A 153 14.28 5.23 -3.58
C ALA A 153 15.49 4.27 -3.70
N LYS A 154 15.43 3.10 -3.04
CA LYS A 154 16.46 2.06 -3.19
C LYS A 154 16.46 1.46 -4.60
N ALA A 155 15.29 1.23 -5.19
CA ALA A 155 15.16 0.68 -6.53
C ALA A 155 15.69 1.63 -7.62
N THR A 156 15.37 2.94 -7.52
CA THR A 156 15.90 3.96 -8.43
C THR A 156 17.42 4.11 -8.33
N LYS A 157 17.97 4.05 -7.10
CA LYS A 157 19.42 4.10 -6.88
C LYS A 157 20.16 2.88 -7.43
N ALA A 158 19.54 1.70 -7.33
CA ALA A 158 20.08 0.45 -7.91
C ALA A 158 20.04 0.48 -9.45
N ALA A 159 18.93 0.96 -10.03
CA ALA A 159 18.78 1.11 -11.48
C ALA A 159 19.77 2.12 -12.07
N ALA A 160 19.98 3.28 -11.41
CA ALA A 160 20.96 4.27 -11.82
C ALA A 160 22.41 3.72 -11.76
N LYS A 161 22.73 2.93 -10.73
CA LYS A 161 24.05 2.28 -10.60
C LYS A 161 24.27 1.21 -11.69
N ALA A 162 23.22 0.47 -12.06
CA ALA A 162 23.28 -0.51 -13.15
C ALA A 162 23.47 0.16 -14.51
N ALA A 163 22.76 1.25 -14.78
CA ALA A 163 22.90 2.04 -16.01
C ALA A 163 24.30 2.64 -16.16
N ALA A 164 24.86 3.21 -15.08
CA ALA A 164 26.22 3.74 -15.09
C ALA A 164 27.29 2.67 -15.36
N LYS A 165 27.07 1.45 -14.86
CA LYS A 165 27.98 0.31 -15.11
C LYS A 165 27.90 -0.19 -16.57
N GLN A 166 26.73 -0.11 -17.21
CA GLN A 166 26.57 -0.47 -18.63
C GLN A 166 27.21 0.56 -19.56
N THR A 167 27.11 1.85 -19.26
CA THR A 167 27.73 2.93 -20.04
C THR A 167 29.26 2.84 -20.00
N SER A 168 29.84 2.56 -18.82
CA SER A 168 31.29 2.38 -18.69
C SER A 168 31.82 1.14 -19.43
N ALA A 169 31.07 0.03 -19.44
CA ALA A 169 31.43 -1.18 -20.18
C ALA A 169 31.34 -0.99 -21.70
N GLN A 170 30.39 -0.18 -22.16
CA GLN A 170 30.22 0.14 -23.57
C GLN A 170 31.29 1.09 -24.10
N SER A 171 31.70 2.08 -23.30
CA SER A 171 32.83 2.97 -23.62
C SER A 171 34.16 2.22 -23.72
N ALA A 172 34.40 1.24 -22.82
CA ALA A 172 35.60 0.40 -22.87
C ALA A 172 35.66 -0.46 -24.14
N ARG A 173 34.55 -1.05 -24.58
CA ARG A 173 34.46 -1.84 -25.82
C ARG A 173 34.66 -1.01 -27.09
N THR A 174 34.20 0.25 -27.10
CA THR A 174 34.40 1.17 -28.23
C THR A 174 35.87 1.61 -28.36
N ALA A 175 36.56 1.83 -27.24
CA ALA A 175 37.98 2.16 -27.23
C ALA A 175 38.87 0.99 -27.71
N GLU A 176 38.54 -0.24 -27.34
CA GLU A 176 39.26 -1.44 -27.75
C GLU A 176 39.11 -1.71 -29.27
N ASN A 177 37.91 -1.46 -29.83
CA ASN A 177 37.65 -1.63 -31.25
C ASN A 177 38.30 -0.57 -32.14
N GLN A 178 38.55 0.67 -31.62
CA GLN A 178 39.29 1.71 -32.32
C GLN A 178 40.80 1.43 -32.35
N ASN A 179 41.33 0.76 -31.35
CA ASN A 179 42.75 0.42 -31.29
C ASN A 179 43.10 -0.78 -32.20
N ALA A 180 42.17 -1.74 -32.37
CA ALA A 180 42.29 -2.88 -33.27
C ALA A 180 42.27 -2.45 -34.76
N GLY A 181 41.59 -1.35 -35.09
CA GLY A 181 41.55 -0.80 -36.47
C GLY A 181 42.85 -0.12 -36.88
N LYS A 182 43.58 0.50 -35.97
CA LYS A 182 44.86 1.19 -36.25
C LYS A 182 46.01 0.21 -36.54
N THR A 183 46.02 -0.96 -35.92
CA THR A 183 47.08 -1.96 -36.14
C THR A 183 46.92 -2.73 -37.46
N ARG A 184 45.73 -2.77 -38.08
CA ARG A 184 45.51 -3.42 -39.36
C ARG A 184 45.87 -2.56 -40.59
N CYS A 185 45.86 -1.24 -40.50
CA CYS A 185 46.17 -0.34 -41.59
C CYS A 185 47.68 -0.15 -41.78
N GLY A 186 48.54 -0.41 -40.79
CA GLY A 186 49.99 -0.29 -40.84
C GLY A 186 50.71 -1.44 -41.54
N LYS A 187 50.06 -2.61 -41.75
CA LYS A 187 50.66 -3.81 -42.33
C LYS A 187 50.44 -3.94 -43.85
N ALA A 188 49.53 -3.16 -44.45
CA ALA A 188 49.25 -3.21 -45.89
C ALA A 188 50.13 -2.30 -46.75
N ALA A 189 50.86 -1.34 -46.17
CA ALA A 189 51.70 -0.37 -46.90
C ALA A 189 53.16 -0.83 -47.13
N ALA A 190 53.59 -1.96 -46.57
CA ALA A 190 54.97 -2.44 -46.65
C ALA A 190 55.24 -3.53 -47.74
N ALA A 191 54.21 -3.94 -48.49
CA ALA A 191 54.31 -5.07 -49.44
C ALA A 191 54.29 -4.65 -50.92
N SER A 192 54.28 -3.36 -51.28
CA SER A 192 54.13 -2.89 -52.69
C SER A 192 55.37 -2.22 -53.30
N SER A 193 56.54 -2.42 -52.75
CA SER A 193 57.77 -1.78 -53.33
C SER A 193 58.91 -2.75 -53.70
N ARG A 194 58.58 -3.94 -54.19
CA ARG A 194 59.57 -4.86 -54.73
C ARG A 194 59.02 -5.64 -55.94
N SER A 195 58.93 -4.98 -57.10
CA SER A 195 59.00 -5.65 -58.43
C SER A 195 58.97 -4.61 -59.55
N LYS A 196 60.10 -4.07 -59.89
CA LYS A 196 60.44 -3.58 -61.23
C LYS A 196 61.92 -3.36 -61.31
N ASN A 197 62.67 -4.36 -61.71
CA ASN A 197 63.86 -4.24 -62.53
C ASN A 197 64.32 -5.66 -62.87
N LYS A 198 63.92 -6.10 -64.03
CA LYS A 198 64.67 -6.67 -65.13
C LYS A 198 63.78 -6.97 -66.32
#